data_6e39991406f7e3738856e42ec2fcdddd
#
_entry.id   6e39991406f7e3738856e42ec2fcdddd
#
_cell.length_a   1.000
_cell.length_b   1.000
_cell.length_c   1.000
_cell.angle_alpha   90.00
_cell.angle_beta   90.00
_cell.angle_gamma   90.00
#
_symmetry.space_group_name_H-M   'P 1'
#
loop_
_entity.id
_entity.type
_entity.pdbx_description
1 polymer ?
#
loop_
_entity_poly.entity_id
_entity_poly.type
_entity_poly.pdbx_seq_one_letter_code
_entity_poly.pdbx_strand_id
1 'polypeptide(L)'
;MDVQNDPTTLSAQDTRRRVLAIVGASSGNLVEWFDFYIYSFCALYFAPAFFPSGNTTTQLLNTAGVFAAGFLMRPIGGWLFGRIADRHGRRNAMMISVLMMCGGSLVIAMLPTYAQIGAFAPFLLLLARLFQGLSVGGEYGTSATYMSEVALKGRRGFFASFQYVTLIGGQLCALLVLVILQQTLSTEELKAWGWRIPFVVGAAAALISLYLRKSLDETSTSESRHKRDAGTIRGVWQHKGAFFTVVGFTAGGSLIFYTFTTYMQKYLVNTAGMHAKTASNVMTCALFVYMLMQPLFGALSDKIGRRTSMILFGSLSVLGTVPIMHALKDVSSPVAAFVLIIVALAIVSFYTSISGLIKAEMFPPEVRAMGVGLSYAVANALFGGSAEYVALWFKSVGSETTFYWYVTAICAVALIVSWRMRDPAKEGYLRHEP
;
A
#
# COMPACT_ATOMS: atom_id res chain seq x y z
N MET A 1 13.13 51.62 -0.58
CA MET A 1 13.91 50.39 -0.47
C MET A 1 12.90 49.26 -0.45
N ASP A 2 12.56 48.81 -1.64
CA ASP A 2 11.63 47.67 -1.81
C ASP A 2 12.37 46.38 -1.48
N VAL A 3 11.95 45.72 -0.42
CA VAL A 3 12.40 44.37 -0.11
C VAL A 3 11.77 43.48 -1.22
N GLN A 4 12.58 43.16 -2.24
CA GLN A 4 12.23 42.17 -3.22
C GLN A 4 11.94 40.87 -2.48
N ASN A 5 10.67 40.45 -2.45
CA ASN A 5 10.24 39.14 -2.05
C ASN A 5 10.91 38.12 -2.99
N ASP A 6 11.94 37.44 -2.50
CA ASP A 6 12.54 36.30 -3.18
C ASP A 6 11.50 35.18 -3.25
N PRO A 7 11.05 34.75 -4.44
CA PRO A 7 10.01 33.72 -4.59
C PRO A 7 10.43 32.33 -4.08
N THR A 8 11.67 32.19 -3.56
CA THR A 8 12.18 30.94 -3.02
C THR A 8 12.04 30.82 -1.49
N THR A 9 11.69 31.89 -0.78
CA THR A 9 11.46 31.88 0.67
C THR A 9 9.97 31.81 0.98
N LEU A 10 9.44 30.59 1.13
CA LEU A 10 8.11 30.38 1.69
C LEU A 10 8.04 30.98 3.10
N SER A 11 6.98 31.73 3.39
CA SER A 11 6.76 32.23 4.74
C SER A 11 6.63 31.05 5.73
N ALA A 12 7.01 31.25 6.99
CA ALA A 12 6.82 30.23 8.04
C ALA A 12 5.34 29.78 8.14
N GLN A 13 4.43 30.69 7.80
CA GLN A 13 2.98 30.43 7.80
C GLN A 13 2.57 29.50 6.63
N ASP A 14 3.14 29.67 5.44
CA ASP A 14 2.88 28.79 4.30
C ASP A 14 3.45 27.40 4.52
N THR A 15 4.65 27.32 5.09
CA THR A 15 5.27 26.04 5.47
C THR A 15 4.41 25.31 6.50
N ARG A 16 3.92 26.01 7.54
CA ARG A 16 3.02 25.42 8.55
C ARG A 16 1.71 24.94 7.93
N ARG A 17 1.11 25.73 7.04
CA ARG A 17 -0.13 25.35 6.33
C ARG A 17 0.05 24.10 5.49
N ARG A 18 1.15 23.99 4.75
CA ARG A 18 1.49 22.81 3.94
C ARG A 18 1.74 21.58 4.82
N VAL A 19 2.46 21.71 5.91
CA VAL A 19 2.69 20.61 6.86
C VAL A 19 1.36 20.13 7.48
N LEU A 20 0.48 21.03 7.89
CA LEU A 20 -0.84 20.66 8.43
C LEU A 20 -1.72 19.97 7.38
N ALA A 21 -1.65 20.40 6.12
CA ALA A 21 -2.35 19.75 5.02
C ALA A 21 -1.83 18.31 4.77
N ILE A 22 -0.50 18.13 4.83
CA ILE A 22 0.13 16.81 4.72
C ILE A 22 -0.32 15.90 5.89
N VAL A 23 -0.29 16.41 7.13
CA VAL A 23 -0.73 15.65 8.31
C VAL A 23 -2.21 15.26 8.21
N GLY A 24 -3.07 16.18 7.78
CA GLY A 24 -4.51 15.92 7.63
C GLY A 24 -4.81 14.87 6.55
N ALA A 25 -4.18 14.97 5.38
CA ALA A 25 -4.31 13.98 4.32
C ALA A 25 -3.74 12.62 4.74
N SER A 26 -2.61 12.64 5.42
CA SER A 26 -1.89 11.45 5.88
C SER A 26 -2.64 10.67 6.95
N SER A 27 -3.35 11.33 7.87
CA SER A 27 -4.10 10.66 8.93
C SER A 27 -5.20 9.75 8.37
N GLY A 28 -5.92 10.24 7.36
CA GLY A 28 -6.94 9.42 6.69
C GLY A 28 -6.36 8.24 5.93
N ASN A 29 -5.26 8.46 5.22
CA ASN A 29 -4.54 7.40 4.50
C ASN A 29 -4.05 6.30 5.47
N LEU A 30 -3.52 6.68 6.65
CA LEU A 30 -3.08 5.72 7.67
C LEU A 30 -4.22 4.81 8.13
N VAL A 31 -5.40 5.38 8.41
CA VAL A 31 -6.56 4.62 8.90
C VAL A 31 -7.09 3.66 7.83
N GLU A 32 -7.13 4.07 6.56
CA GLU A 32 -7.57 3.19 5.47
C GLU A 32 -6.63 2.00 5.28
N TRP A 33 -5.31 2.24 5.34
CA TRP A 33 -4.33 1.16 5.24
C TRP A 33 -4.34 0.25 6.46
N PHE A 34 -4.54 0.81 7.67
CA PHE A 34 -4.76 0.02 8.88
C PHE A 34 -5.90 -0.98 8.68
N ASP A 35 -7.06 -0.49 8.30
CA ASP A 35 -8.27 -1.27 8.14
C ASP A 35 -8.13 -2.35 7.06
N PHE A 36 -7.39 -2.03 6.00
CA PHE A 36 -7.09 -2.97 4.94
C PHE A 36 -6.16 -4.10 5.39
N TYR A 37 -5.10 -3.80 6.16
CA TYR A 37 -4.08 -4.78 6.53
C TYR A 37 -4.45 -5.67 7.72
N ILE A 38 -5.39 -5.27 8.58
CA ILE A 38 -5.86 -6.14 9.67
C ILE A 38 -6.31 -7.51 9.15
N TYR A 39 -6.98 -7.54 8.01
CA TYR A 39 -7.38 -8.79 7.39
C TYR A 39 -6.21 -9.73 7.18
N SER A 40 -5.13 -9.26 6.59
CA SER A 40 -3.98 -10.12 6.29
C SER A 40 -3.24 -10.57 7.55
N PHE A 41 -3.00 -9.67 8.50
CA PHE A 41 -2.27 -10.02 9.72
C PHE A 41 -3.07 -10.90 10.68
N CYS A 42 -4.39 -10.76 10.73
CA CYS A 42 -5.25 -11.60 11.54
C CYS A 42 -5.61 -12.95 10.90
N ALA A 43 -5.24 -13.17 9.63
CA ALA A 43 -5.58 -14.38 8.88
C ALA A 43 -5.16 -15.68 9.59
N LEU A 44 -4.02 -15.69 10.30
CA LEU A 44 -3.56 -16.83 11.09
C LEU A 44 -4.59 -17.29 12.14
N TYR A 45 -5.45 -16.40 12.60
CA TYR A 45 -6.43 -16.66 13.65
C TYR A 45 -7.85 -16.90 13.12
N PHE A 46 -8.30 -16.14 12.10
CA PHE A 46 -9.67 -16.29 11.60
C PHE A 46 -9.80 -17.26 10.43
N ALA A 47 -8.72 -17.60 9.72
CA ALA A 47 -8.82 -18.51 8.57
C ALA A 47 -9.54 -19.82 8.89
N PRO A 48 -9.28 -20.51 10.03
CA PRO A 48 -10.02 -21.72 10.40
C PRO A 48 -11.51 -21.50 10.63
N ALA A 49 -11.93 -20.30 11.04
CA ALA A 49 -13.35 -19.99 11.29
C ALA A 49 -14.18 -19.91 10.01
N PHE A 50 -13.57 -19.56 8.89
CA PHE A 50 -14.22 -19.47 7.58
C PHE A 50 -13.88 -20.63 6.66
N PHE A 51 -12.71 -21.25 6.82
CA PHE A 51 -12.21 -22.35 6.00
C PHE A 51 -11.76 -23.51 6.91
N PRO A 52 -12.71 -24.27 7.50
CA PRO A 52 -12.38 -25.28 8.52
C PRO A 52 -11.70 -26.52 7.96
N SER A 53 -11.78 -26.77 6.66
CA SER A 53 -11.19 -27.93 6.00
C SER A 53 -9.77 -27.68 5.54
N GLY A 54 -8.92 -28.70 5.59
CA GLY A 54 -7.55 -28.67 5.11
C GLY A 54 -6.52 -28.33 6.19
N ASN A 55 -5.26 -28.26 5.76
CA ASN A 55 -4.15 -27.87 6.60
C ASN A 55 -4.00 -26.33 6.63
N THR A 56 -3.10 -25.85 7.49
CA THR A 56 -2.82 -24.40 7.65
C THR A 56 -2.50 -23.71 6.32
N THR A 57 -1.71 -24.33 5.44
CA THR A 57 -1.37 -23.75 4.14
C THR A 57 -2.62 -23.58 3.27
N THR A 58 -3.52 -24.56 3.23
CA THR A 58 -4.78 -24.48 2.47
C THR A 58 -5.71 -23.40 3.04
N GLN A 59 -5.82 -23.29 4.36
CA GLN A 59 -6.64 -22.26 5.01
C GLN A 59 -6.11 -20.84 4.70
N LEU A 60 -4.81 -20.65 4.78
CA LEU A 60 -4.16 -19.38 4.43
C LEU A 60 -4.25 -19.08 2.93
N LEU A 61 -4.15 -20.09 2.07
CA LEU A 61 -4.33 -19.95 0.61
C LEU A 61 -5.73 -19.43 0.27
N ASN A 62 -6.78 -20.01 0.86
CA ASN A 62 -8.17 -19.57 0.65
C ASN A 62 -8.36 -18.13 1.16
N THR A 63 -7.80 -17.81 2.31
CA THR A 63 -7.85 -16.45 2.88
C THR A 63 -7.11 -15.44 2.00
N ALA A 64 -5.95 -15.82 1.47
CA ALA A 64 -5.18 -15.01 0.52
C ALA A 64 -5.90 -14.84 -0.82
N GLY A 65 -6.66 -15.84 -1.26
CA GLY A 65 -7.52 -15.74 -2.45
C GLY A 65 -8.61 -14.67 -2.28
N VAL A 66 -9.25 -14.63 -1.13
CA VAL A 66 -10.23 -13.57 -0.79
C VAL A 66 -9.57 -12.20 -0.71
N PHE A 67 -8.36 -12.12 -0.15
CA PHE A 67 -7.56 -10.90 -0.14
C PHE A 67 -7.22 -10.41 -1.55
N ALA A 68 -6.74 -11.30 -2.41
CA ALA A 68 -6.42 -11.01 -3.81
C ALA A 68 -7.65 -10.56 -4.60
N ALA A 69 -8.82 -11.18 -4.37
CA ALA A 69 -10.07 -10.78 -5.00
C ALA A 69 -10.46 -9.32 -4.67
N GLY A 70 -10.22 -8.88 -3.43
CA GLY A 70 -10.39 -7.48 -3.03
C GLY A 70 -9.51 -6.51 -3.85
N PHE A 71 -8.30 -6.92 -4.21
CA PHE A 71 -7.43 -6.12 -5.08
C PHE A 71 -7.93 -6.01 -6.52
N LEU A 72 -8.61 -7.03 -7.05
CA LEU A 72 -9.18 -6.98 -8.40
C LEU A 72 -10.26 -5.90 -8.53
N MET A 73 -10.89 -5.50 -7.43
CA MET A 73 -11.86 -4.40 -7.41
C MET A 73 -11.21 -3.01 -7.42
N ARG A 74 -9.91 -2.89 -7.14
CA ARG A 74 -9.21 -1.60 -7.08
C ARG A 74 -9.20 -0.83 -8.41
N PRO A 75 -8.97 -1.44 -9.59
CA PRO A 75 -9.07 -0.73 -10.85
C PRO A 75 -10.46 -0.14 -11.10
N ILE A 76 -11.52 -0.87 -10.74
CA ILE A 76 -12.91 -0.41 -10.83
C ILE A 76 -13.13 0.75 -9.84
N GLY A 77 -12.66 0.59 -8.59
CA GLY A 77 -12.69 1.63 -7.57
C GLY A 77 -11.92 2.87 -7.98
N GLY A 78 -10.72 2.71 -8.53
CA GLY A 78 -9.88 3.80 -9.03
C GLY A 78 -10.56 4.60 -10.14
N TRP A 79 -11.22 3.92 -11.06
CA TRP A 79 -12.02 4.57 -12.09
C TRP A 79 -13.24 5.31 -11.50
N LEU A 80 -14.04 4.64 -10.68
CA LEU A 80 -15.27 5.19 -10.09
C LEU A 80 -14.98 6.42 -9.22
N PHE A 81 -14.09 6.25 -8.24
CA PHE A 81 -13.74 7.32 -7.30
C PHE A 81 -12.88 8.41 -7.93
N GLY A 82 -12.03 8.07 -8.90
CA GLY A 82 -11.31 9.04 -9.71
C GLY A 82 -12.28 9.96 -10.44
N ARG A 83 -13.31 9.41 -11.07
CA ARG A 83 -14.37 10.19 -11.74
C ARG A 83 -15.18 11.04 -10.76
N ILE A 84 -15.54 10.50 -9.59
CA ILE A 84 -16.24 11.26 -8.53
C ILE A 84 -15.34 12.40 -8.03
N ALA A 85 -14.06 12.14 -7.77
CA ALA A 85 -13.11 13.15 -7.29
C ALA A 85 -12.90 14.28 -8.29
N ASP A 86 -12.73 13.96 -9.55
CA ASP A 86 -12.47 14.94 -10.60
C ASP A 86 -13.70 15.78 -10.98
N ARG A 87 -14.92 15.25 -10.78
CA ARG A 87 -16.18 15.95 -11.10
C ARG A 87 -16.91 16.58 -9.92
N HIS A 88 -16.88 15.94 -8.77
CA HIS A 88 -17.66 16.34 -7.58
C HIS A 88 -16.79 16.79 -6.41
N GLY A 89 -15.47 16.77 -6.58
CA GLY A 89 -14.49 17.18 -5.58
C GLY A 89 -13.82 16.01 -4.85
N ARG A 90 -12.55 16.17 -4.59
CA ARG A 90 -11.70 15.17 -3.95
C ARG A 90 -12.15 14.84 -2.54
N ARG A 91 -12.59 15.86 -1.78
CA ARG A 91 -13.10 15.71 -0.41
C ARG A 91 -14.29 14.75 -0.35
N ASN A 92 -15.28 14.93 -1.22
CA ASN A 92 -16.48 14.09 -1.23
C ASN A 92 -16.16 12.64 -1.58
N ALA A 93 -15.29 12.41 -2.56
CA ALA A 93 -14.83 11.07 -2.92
C ALA A 93 -14.15 10.37 -1.73
N MET A 94 -13.23 11.06 -1.04
CA MET A 94 -12.54 10.53 0.13
C MET A 94 -13.49 10.23 1.30
N MET A 95 -14.53 11.04 1.52
CA MET A 95 -15.52 10.78 2.58
C MET A 95 -16.37 9.54 2.29
N ILE A 96 -16.80 9.35 1.04
CA ILE A 96 -17.55 8.15 0.62
C ILE A 96 -16.68 6.90 0.78
N SER A 97 -15.43 6.97 0.37
CA SER A 97 -14.45 5.89 0.49
C SER A 97 -14.30 5.41 1.94
N VAL A 98 -14.07 6.33 2.88
CA VAL A 98 -13.93 6.00 4.31
C VAL A 98 -15.21 5.37 4.89
N LEU A 99 -16.38 5.87 4.51
CA LEU A 99 -17.66 5.30 4.96
C LEU A 99 -17.84 3.86 4.47
N MET A 100 -17.47 3.59 3.20
CA MET A 100 -17.51 2.24 2.65
C MET A 100 -16.53 1.31 3.37
N MET A 101 -15.32 1.79 3.68
CA MET A 101 -14.32 1.02 4.42
C MET A 101 -14.81 0.69 5.82
N CYS A 102 -15.33 1.67 6.55
CA CYS A 102 -15.93 1.48 7.87
C CYS A 102 -17.05 0.43 7.85
N GLY A 103 -17.98 0.56 6.91
CA GLY A 103 -19.08 -0.40 6.75
C GLY A 103 -18.57 -1.82 6.47
N GLY A 104 -17.58 -1.97 5.59
CA GLY A 104 -16.97 -3.25 5.28
C GLY A 104 -16.31 -3.91 6.50
N SER A 105 -15.58 -3.15 7.30
CA SER A 105 -14.93 -3.66 8.52
C SER A 105 -15.94 -4.06 9.58
N LEU A 106 -17.00 -3.28 9.80
CA LEU A 106 -18.09 -3.66 10.71
C LEU A 106 -18.78 -4.94 10.26
N VAL A 107 -19.05 -5.10 8.97
CA VAL A 107 -19.63 -6.33 8.43
C VAL A 107 -18.72 -7.52 8.72
N ILE A 108 -17.42 -7.42 8.45
CA ILE A 108 -16.48 -8.52 8.73
C ILE A 108 -16.44 -8.85 10.23
N ALA A 109 -16.44 -7.84 11.11
CA ALA A 109 -16.44 -8.04 12.55
C ALA A 109 -17.69 -8.81 13.05
N MET A 110 -18.83 -8.65 12.38
CA MET A 110 -20.10 -9.27 12.75
C MET A 110 -20.41 -10.56 11.97
N LEU A 111 -19.56 -10.97 11.00
CA LEU A 111 -19.84 -12.14 10.18
C LEU A 111 -19.96 -13.40 11.03
N PRO A 112 -21.01 -14.23 10.78
CA PRO A 112 -21.09 -15.56 11.35
C PRO A 112 -19.98 -16.45 10.76
N THR A 113 -19.55 -17.44 11.53
CA THR A 113 -18.52 -18.40 11.11
C THR A 113 -19.11 -19.53 10.25
N TYR A 114 -18.23 -20.33 9.65
CA TYR A 114 -18.62 -21.50 8.87
C TYR A 114 -19.45 -22.50 9.71
N ALA A 115 -19.12 -22.66 10.99
CA ALA A 115 -19.87 -23.53 11.90
C ALA A 115 -21.33 -23.10 12.09
N GLN A 116 -21.64 -21.81 11.91
CA GLN A 116 -22.98 -21.24 12.09
C GLN A 116 -23.82 -21.25 10.80
N ILE A 117 -23.23 -20.88 9.65
CA ILE A 117 -23.94 -20.67 8.40
C ILE A 117 -23.34 -21.42 7.19
N GLY A 118 -22.36 -22.29 7.42
CA GLY A 118 -21.74 -23.09 6.36
C GLY A 118 -21.03 -22.23 5.29
N ALA A 119 -21.17 -22.63 4.03
CA ALA A 119 -20.51 -22.00 2.89
C ALA A 119 -20.90 -20.52 2.65
N PHE A 120 -21.99 -20.04 3.25
CA PHE A 120 -22.33 -18.61 3.20
C PHE A 120 -21.33 -17.73 3.94
N ALA A 121 -20.63 -18.24 4.96
CA ALA A 121 -19.64 -17.48 5.72
C ALA A 121 -18.48 -17.00 4.83
N PRO A 122 -17.73 -17.85 4.11
CA PRO A 122 -16.68 -17.39 3.21
C PRO A 122 -17.24 -16.56 2.03
N PHE A 123 -18.45 -16.83 1.57
CA PHE A 123 -19.08 -16.03 0.52
C PHE A 123 -19.35 -14.59 0.97
N LEU A 124 -19.91 -14.40 2.16
CA LEU A 124 -20.13 -13.06 2.73
C LEU A 124 -18.80 -12.34 3.04
N LEU A 125 -17.77 -13.06 3.48
CA LEU A 125 -16.43 -12.53 3.66
C LEU A 125 -15.87 -12.01 2.34
N LEU A 126 -16.02 -12.77 1.25
CA LEU A 126 -15.62 -12.35 -0.09
C LEU A 126 -16.34 -11.06 -0.52
N LEU A 127 -17.68 -11.00 -0.35
CA LEU A 127 -18.46 -9.81 -0.71
C LEU A 127 -18.00 -8.57 0.08
N ALA A 128 -17.78 -8.70 1.38
CA ALA A 128 -17.26 -7.61 2.21
C ALA A 128 -15.88 -7.13 1.74
N ARG A 129 -15.00 -8.05 1.34
CA ARG A 129 -13.65 -7.72 0.82
C ARG A 129 -13.71 -7.07 -0.57
N LEU A 130 -14.59 -7.50 -1.45
CA LEU A 130 -14.82 -6.84 -2.75
C LEU A 130 -15.30 -5.40 -2.55
N PHE A 131 -16.22 -5.19 -1.62
CA PHE A 131 -16.72 -3.86 -1.25
C PHE A 131 -15.62 -2.94 -0.69
N GLN A 132 -14.77 -3.45 0.21
CA GLN A 132 -13.61 -2.74 0.72
C GLN A 132 -12.57 -2.46 -0.37
N GLY A 133 -12.31 -3.41 -1.26
CA GLY A 133 -11.39 -3.26 -2.39
C GLY A 133 -11.81 -2.15 -3.35
N LEU A 134 -13.12 -2.01 -3.58
CA LEU A 134 -13.68 -0.92 -4.37
C LEU A 134 -13.39 0.44 -3.73
N SER A 135 -13.53 0.56 -2.42
CA SER A 135 -13.25 1.77 -1.64
C SER A 135 -11.78 2.21 -1.75
N VAL A 136 -10.85 1.30 -1.46
CA VAL A 136 -9.39 1.60 -1.44
C VAL A 136 -8.84 1.97 -2.81
N GLY A 137 -9.47 1.50 -3.89
CA GLY A 137 -8.99 1.72 -5.25
C GLY A 137 -8.82 3.20 -5.64
N GLY A 138 -9.65 4.09 -5.10
CA GLY A 138 -9.62 5.52 -5.40
C GLY A 138 -8.66 6.34 -4.56
N GLU A 139 -8.37 5.89 -3.36
CA GLU A 139 -7.62 6.67 -2.35
C GLU A 139 -6.14 6.85 -2.74
N TYR A 140 -5.48 5.78 -3.20
CA TYR A 140 -4.05 5.85 -3.49
C TYR A 140 -3.70 6.93 -4.53
N GLY A 141 -4.43 6.97 -5.65
CA GLY A 141 -4.17 7.94 -6.72
C GLY A 141 -4.34 9.38 -6.27
N THR A 142 -5.38 9.65 -5.49
CA THR A 142 -5.68 10.98 -4.96
C THR A 142 -4.65 11.42 -3.93
N SER A 143 -4.31 10.54 -2.98
CA SER A 143 -3.33 10.82 -1.92
C SER A 143 -1.92 11.02 -2.49
N ALA A 144 -1.46 10.14 -3.40
CA ALA A 144 -0.16 10.25 -4.04
C ALA A 144 -0.01 11.55 -4.85
N THR A 145 -1.05 11.91 -5.60
CA THR A 145 -1.09 13.16 -6.37
C THR A 145 -1.02 14.36 -5.44
N TYR A 146 -1.88 14.42 -4.44
CA TYR A 146 -1.93 15.51 -3.48
C TYR A 146 -0.58 15.72 -2.77
N MET A 147 0.01 14.65 -2.22
CA MET A 147 1.29 14.70 -1.52
C MET A 147 2.45 15.16 -2.42
N SER A 148 2.39 14.79 -3.72
CA SER A 148 3.40 15.18 -4.70
C SER A 148 3.28 16.63 -5.13
N GLU A 149 2.04 17.16 -5.26
CA GLU A 149 1.73 18.55 -5.62
C GLU A 149 2.06 19.53 -4.47
N VAL A 150 1.80 19.13 -3.23
CA VAL A 150 2.08 19.95 -2.03
C VAL A 150 3.57 19.94 -1.64
N ALA A 151 4.35 18.97 -2.13
CA ALA A 151 5.75 18.79 -1.80
C ALA A 151 6.61 19.96 -2.28
N LEU A 152 7.54 20.39 -1.43
CA LEU A 152 8.42 21.53 -1.71
C LEU A 152 9.42 21.21 -2.83
N LYS A 153 9.57 22.14 -3.78
CA LYS A 153 10.57 22.04 -4.87
C LYS A 153 11.98 21.83 -4.31
N GLY A 154 12.74 20.92 -4.90
CA GLY A 154 14.08 20.54 -4.43
C GLY A 154 14.12 19.51 -3.31
N ARG A 155 12.99 19.27 -2.60
CA ARG A 155 12.84 18.26 -1.56
C ARG A 155 11.59 17.39 -1.75
N ARG A 156 11.13 17.27 -3.00
CA ARG A 156 9.88 16.54 -3.31
C ARG A 156 9.95 15.08 -2.91
N GLY A 157 11.10 14.43 -3.06
CA GLY A 157 11.28 13.04 -2.63
C GLY A 157 11.12 12.87 -1.13
N PHE A 158 11.70 13.75 -0.33
CA PHE A 158 11.53 13.74 1.11
C PHE A 158 10.05 13.91 1.51
N PHE A 159 9.37 14.94 1.02
CA PHE A 159 7.97 15.19 1.41
C PHE A 159 6.98 14.16 0.86
N ALA A 160 7.15 13.73 -0.38
CA ALA A 160 6.28 12.71 -0.98
C ALA A 160 6.44 11.33 -0.32
N SER A 161 7.58 11.05 0.31
CA SER A 161 7.82 9.78 1.02
C SER A 161 6.86 9.57 2.20
N PHE A 162 6.29 10.64 2.75
CA PHE A 162 5.31 10.56 3.83
C PHE A 162 4.03 9.80 3.44
N GLN A 163 3.73 9.67 2.15
CA GLN A 163 2.67 8.77 1.70
C GLN A 163 2.95 7.32 2.13
N TYR A 164 4.18 6.83 1.94
CA TYR A 164 4.55 5.48 2.38
C TYR A 164 4.81 5.40 3.88
N VAL A 165 5.26 6.49 4.53
CA VAL A 165 5.30 6.56 6.00
C VAL A 165 3.93 6.24 6.58
N THR A 166 2.86 6.84 6.05
CA THR A 166 1.49 6.59 6.53
C THR A 166 0.93 5.25 6.10
N LEU A 167 1.26 4.77 4.91
CA LEU A 167 0.90 3.42 4.46
C LEU A 167 1.52 2.35 5.35
N ILE A 168 2.83 2.42 5.59
CA ILE A 168 3.55 1.50 6.47
C ILE A 168 3.11 1.71 7.93
N GLY A 169 2.83 2.95 8.33
CA GLY A 169 2.24 3.28 9.62
C GLY A 169 0.91 2.57 9.85
N GLY A 170 0.05 2.50 8.83
CA GLY A 170 -1.20 1.73 8.87
C GLY A 170 -0.96 0.22 9.07
N GLN A 171 0.00 -0.37 8.33
CA GLN A 171 0.43 -1.75 8.54
C GLN A 171 0.96 -1.97 9.97
N LEU A 172 1.81 -1.06 10.44
CA LEU A 172 2.40 -1.13 11.77
C LEU A 172 1.33 -1.07 12.86
N CYS A 173 0.37 -0.15 12.75
CA CYS A 173 -0.75 -0.05 13.69
C CYS A 173 -1.61 -1.33 13.70
N ALA A 174 -1.88 -1.91 12.53
CA ALA A 174 -2.62 -3.17 12.43
C ALA A 174 -1.89 -4.31 13.13
N LEU A 175 -0.58 -4.40 12.93
CA LEU A 175 0.23 -5.43 13.56
C LEU A 175 0.40 -5.19 15.07
N LEU A 176 0.51 -3.92 15.52
CA LEU A 176 0.55 -3.57 16.95
C LEU A 176 -0.74 -3.97 17.67
N VAL A 177 -1.91 -3.74 17.08
CA VAL A 177 -3.17 -4.21 17.64
C VAL A 177 -3.16 -5.73 17.79
N LEU A 178 -2.70 -6.46 16.77
CA LEU A 178 -2.55 -7.91 16.85
C LEU A 178 -1.58 -8.34 17.97
N VAL A 179 -0.41 -7.68 18.07
CA VAL A 179 0.58 -7.97 19.13
C VAL A 179 -0.02 -7.74 20.52
N ILE A 180 -0.74 -6.65 20.74
CA ILE A 180 -1.44 -6.39 22.01
C ILE A 180 -2.43 -7.52 22.32
N LEU A 181 -3.23 -7.94 21.35
CA LEU A 181 -4.17 -9.03 21.52
C LEU A 181 -3.47 -10.38 21.82
N GLN A 182 -2.35 -10.65 21.16
CA GLN A 182 -1.54 -11.84 21.42
C GLN A 182 -0.93 -11.88 22.84
N GLN A 183 -0.73 -10.72 23.46
CA GLN A 183 -0.25 -10.63 24.85
C GLN A 183 -1.39 -10.71 25.87
N THR A 184 -2.60 -10.34 25.51
CA THR A 184 -3.76 -10.24 26.41
C THR A 184 -4.72 -11.41 26.32
N LEU A 185 -4.79 -12.08 25.17
CA LEU A 185 -5.68 -13.21 24.91
C LEU A 185 -4.88 -14.47 24.61
N SER A 186 -5.46 -15.63 24.95
CA SER A 186 -4.93 -16.93 24.52
C SER A 186 -5.12 -17.14 23.02
N THR A 187 -4.39 -18.10 22.45
CA THR A 187 -4.54 -18.48 21.05
C THR A 187 -5.94 -19.00 20.75
N GLU A 188 -6.55 -19.71 21.68
CA GLU A 188 -7.92 -20.23 21.59
C GLU A 188 -8.95 -19.10 21.57
N GLU A 189 -8.80 -18.11 22.45
CA GLU A 189 -9.67 -16.92 22.48
C GLU A 189 -9.51 -16.08 21.21
N LEU A 190 -8.29 -15.91 20.71
CA LEU A 190 -8.04 -15.21 19.45
C LEU A 190 -8.74 -15.91 18.27
N LYS A 191 -8.68 -17.24 18.19
CA LYS A 191 -9.35 -18.00 17.14
C LYS A 191 -10.87 -18.03 17.30
N ALA A 192 -11.37 -18.02 18.52
CA ALA A 192 -12.81 -18.09 18.80
C ALA A 192 -13.54 -16.77 18.50
N TRP A 193 -13.01 -15.65 18.98
CA TRP A 193 -13.68 -14.36 18.89
C TRP A 193 -12.72 -13.15 18.82
N GLY A 194 -11.51 -13.25 19.37
CA GLY A 194 -10.57 -12.13 19.50
C GLY A 194 -10.15 -11.52 18.18
N TRP A 195 -10.15 -12.29 17.10
CA TRP A 195 -9.85 -11.81 15.75
C TRP A 195 -10.84 -10.75 15.22
N ARG A 196 -12.02 -10.60 15.85
CA ARG A 196 -13.02 -9.60 15.49
C ARG A 196 -12.66 -8.20 15.99
N ILE A 197 -11.92 -8.11 17.10
CA ILE A 197 -11.57 -6.85 17.77
C ILE A 197 -10.84 -5.88 16.82
N PRO A 198 -9.81 -6.28 16.07
CA PRO A 198 -9.11 -5.38 15.14
C PRO A 198 -10.04 -4.75 14.10
N PHE A 199 -11.03 -5.47 13.60
CA PHE A 199 -12.02 -4.92 12.63
C PHE A 199 -12.94 -3.89 13.27
N VAL A 200 -13.34 -4.07 14.53
CA VAL A 200 -14.09 -3.06 15.28
C VAL A 200 -13.23 -1.80 15.54
N VAL A 201 -11.97 -1.99 15.89
CA VAL A 201 -11.01 -0.88 16.06
C VAL A 201 -10.84 -0.12 14.74
N GLY A 202 -10.73 -0.81 13.60
CA GLY A 202 -10.66 -0.21 12.28
C GLY A 202 -11.88 0.62 11.95
N ALA A 203 -13.07 0.10 12.21
CA ALA A 203 -14.30 0.83 11.99
C ALA A 203 -14.40 2.11 12.88
N ALA A 204 -13.98 2.04 14.14
CA ALA A 204 -13.92 3.20 15.03
C ALA A 204 -12.91 4.25 14.54
N ALA A 205 -11.71 3.80 14.11
CA ALA A 205 -10.68 4.67 13.54
C ALA A 205 -11.16 5.35 12.24
N ALA A 206 -11.94 4.64 11.41
CA ALA A 206 -12.52 5.20 10.18
C ALA A 206 -13.51 6.34 10.49
N LEU A 207 -14.30 6.24 11.57
CA LEU A 207 -15.17 7.33 12.01
C LEU A 207 -14.38 8.57 12.44
N ILE A 208 -13.25 8.39 13.13
CA ILE A 208 -12.35 9.49 13.52
C ILE A 208 -11.75 10.13 12.25
N SER A 209 -11.29 9.32 11.29
CA SER A 209 -10.80 9.81 10.01
C SER A 209 -11.86 10.63 9.26
N LEU A 210 -13.09 10.18 9.25
CA LEU A 210 -14.22 10.90 8.63
C LEU A 210 -14.41 12.28 9.26
N TYR A 211 -14.33 12.35 10.60
CA TYR A 211 -14.42 13.62 11.32
C TYR A 211 -13.29 14.58 10.94
N LEU A 212 -12.05 14.09 10.92
CA LEU A 212 -10.87 14.89 10.54
C LEU A 212 -10.94 15.39 9.09
N ARG A 213 -11.44 14.57 8.17
CA ARG A 213 -11.60 14.93 6.75
C ARG A 213 -12.68 15.99 6.48
N LYS A 214 -13.64 16.16 7.36
CA LYS A 214 -14.62 17.25 7.24
C LYS A 214 -13.98 18.64 7.26
N SER A 215 -12.84 18.79 7.90
CA SER A 215 -12.11 20.06 8.03
C SER A 215 -11.12 20.33 6.90
N LEU A 216 -10.91 19.38 5.94
CA LEU A 216 -10.00 19.56 4.82
C LEU A 216 -10.62 20.47 3.76
N ASP A 217 -9.81 21.39 3.23
CA ASP A 217 -10.17 22.21 2.10
C ASP A 217 -10.22 21.39 0.79
N GLU A 218 -11.15 21.76 -0.09
CA GLU A 218 -11.20 21.18 -1.43
C GLU A 218 -10.02 21.69 -2.26
N THR A 219 -9.18 20.80 -2.78
CA THR A 219 -7.97 21.16 -3.55
C THR A 219 -8.21 21.26 -5.05
N SER A 220 -9.30 20.66 -5.56
CA SER A 220 -9.64 20.76 -6.96
C SER A 220 -10.25 22.12 -7.31
N THR A 221 -9.71 22.81 -8.33
CA THR A 221 -10.28 24.06 -8.82
C THR A 221 -11.53 23.81 -9.67
N SER A 222 -12.46 24.78 -9.67
CA SER A 222 -13.66 24.69 -10.52
C SER A 222 -13.30 24.55 -12.00
N GLU A 223 -12.23 25.23 -12.43
CA GLU A 223 -11.73 25.20 -13.79
C GLU A 223 -11.24 23.81 -14.21
N SER A 224 -10.46 23.14 -13.35
CA SER A 224 -9.94 21.79 -13.64
C SER A 224 -11.06 20.75 -13.73
N ARG A 225 -12.13 20.90 -12.94
CA ARG A 225 -13.30 19.99 -12.93
C ARG A 225 -14.15 20.08 -14.20
N HIS A 226 -14.14 21.22 -14.89
CA HIS A 226 -14.93 21.46 -16.09
C HIS A 226 -14.17 21.15 -17.40
N LYS A 227 -12.88 20.80 -17.36
CA LYS A 227 -12.14 20.37 -18.56
C LYS A 227 -12.77 19.10 -19.14
N ARG A 228 -12.90 19.04 -20.46
CA ARG A 228 -13.58 17.94 -21.19
C ARG A 228 -12.99 16.56 -20.93
N ASP A 229 -11.67 16.48 -20.76
CA ASP A 229 -10.94 15.23 -20.56
C ASP A 229 -10.61 14.94 -19.07
N ALA A 230 -11.02 15.84 -18.14
CA ALA A 230 -10.77 15.66 -16.72
C ALA A 230 -11.38 14.35 -16.19
N GLY A 231 -10.55 13.50 -15.58
CA GLY A 231 -10.99 12.24 -15.02
C GLY A 231 -11.57 11.25 -16.03
N THR A 232 -11.12 11.26 -17.29
CA THR A 232 -11.57 10.32 -18.31
C THR A 232 -10.51 9.29 -18.66
N ILE A 233 -10.95 8.05 -18.91
CA ILE A 233 -10.05 6.97 -19.38
C ILE A 233 -9.41 7.37 -20.72
N ARG A 234 -10.13 8.09 -21.58
CA ARG A 234 -9.61 8.58 -22.85
C ARG A 234 -8.42 9.52 -22.64
N GLY A 235 -8.49 10.44 -21.68
CA GLY A 235 -7.39 11.33 -21.33
C GLY A 235 -6.16 10.57 -20.83
N VAL A 236 -6.33 9.56 -19.99
CA VAL A 236 -5.22 8.69 -19.56
C VAL A 236 -4.63 7.92 -20.75
N TRP A 237 -5.47 7.44 -21.68
CA TRP A 237 -5.01 6.66 -22.83
C TRP A 237 -4.18 7.47 -23.83
N GLN A 238 -4.34 8.80 -23.86
CA GLN A 238 -3.45 9.68 -24.62
C GLN A 238 -2.01 9.62 -24.09
N HIS A 239 -1.83 9.27 -22.82
CA HIS A 239 -0.55 9.08 -22.14
C HIS A 239 -0.23 7.59 -21.86
N LYS A 240 -0.62 6.68 -22.78
CA LYS A 240 -0.44 5.22 -22.62
C LYS A 240 1.01 4.81 -22.35
N GLY A 241 2.00 5.52 -22.90
CA GLY A 241 3.42 5.26 -22.63
C GLY A 241 3.76 5.44 -21.14
N ALA A 242 3.29 6.51 -20.52
CA ALA A 242 3.44 6.72 -19.08
C ALA A 242 2.67 5.66 -18.28
N PHE A 243 1.45 5.33 -18.69
CA PHE A 243 0.61 4.31 -18.04
C PHE A 243 1.33 2.95 -17.97
N PHE A 244 1.83 2.44 -19.12
CA PHE A 244 2.52 1.14 -19.15
C PHE A 244 3.89 1.17 -18.45
N THR A 245 4.59 2.30 -18.46
CA THR A 245 5.83 2.48 -17.68
C THR A 245 5.54 2.37 -16.20
N VAL A 246 4.49 3.04 -15.71
CA VAL A 246 4.07 2.96 -14.30
C VAL A 246 3.64 1.54 -13.94
N VAL A 247 2.85 0.86 -14.78
CA VAL A 247 2.47 -0.55 -14.55
C VAL A 247 3.71 -1.43 -14.46
N GLY A 248 4.67 -1.26 -15.37
CA GLY A 248 5.85 -2.11 -15.44
C GLY A 248 6.75 -2.02 -14.19
N PHE A 249 7.10 -0.82 -13.73
CA PHE A 249 7.92 -0.71 -12.53
C PHE A 249 7.12 -0.98 -11.24
N THR A 250 5.83 -0.67 -11.24
CA THR A 250 4.95 -0.93 -10.08
C THR A 250 4.73 -2.43 -9.88
N ALA A 251 4.70 -3.23 -10.94
CA ALA A 251 4.58 -4.69 -10.85
C ALA A 251 5.63 -5.30 -9.93
N GLY A 252 6.91 -5.02 -10.18
CA GLY A 252 8.02 -5.48 -9.33
C GLY A 252 7.99 -4.84 -7.95
N GLY A 253 7.78 -3.52 -7.89
CA GLY A 253 7.75 -2.79 -6.64
C GLY A 253 6.65 -3.25 -5.69
N SER A 254 5.43 -3.49 -6.19
CA SER A 254 4.32 -4.00 -5.39
C SER A 254 4.51 -5.46 -4.98
N LEU A 255 4.95 -6.31 -5.90
CA LEU A 255 5.15 -7.73 -5.62
C LEU A 255 6.17 -7.93 -4.49
N ILE A 256 7.34 -7.32 -4.58
CA ILE A 256 8.38 -7.44 -3.55
C ILE A 256 7.97 -6.76 -2.24
N PHE A 257 7.26 -5.63 -2.30
CA PHE A 257 6.73 -4.95 -1.12
C PHE A 257 5.79 -5.87 -0.33
N TYR A 258 4.79 -6.47 -0.97
CA TYR A 258 3.85 -7.38 -0.30
C TYR A 258 4.51 -8.67 0.15
N THR A 259 5.53 -9.14 -0.55
CA THR A 259 6.32 -10.32 -0.15
C THR A 259 7.02 -10.08 1.20
N PHE A 260 7.74 -8.96 1.34
CA PHE A 260 8.54 -8.68 2.54
C PHE A 260 7.80 -7.91 3.65
N THR A 261 6.58 -7.44 3.41
CA THR A 261 5.75 -6.82 4.45
C THR A 261 4.59 -7.72 4.87
N THR A 262 3.61 -7.88 4.02
CA THR A 262 2.32 -8.51 4.36
C THR A 262 2.41 -10.03 4.46
N TYR A 263 3.08 -10.68 3.50
CA TYR A 263 3.25 -12.13 3.50
C TYR A 263 4.32 -12.61 4.48
N MET A 264 5.33 -11.81 4.79
CA MET A 264 6.51 -12.24 5.54
C MET A 264 6.18 -12.76 6.94
N GLN A 265 5.21 -12.21 7.66
CA GLN A 265 4.75 -12.75 8.94
C GLN A 265 4.34 -14.23 8.80
N LYS A 266 3.53 -14.53 7.79
CA LYS A 266 3.04 -15.88 7.53
C LYS A 266 4.16 -16.81 7.03
N TYR A 267 5.09 -16.28 6.26
CA TYR A 267 6.27 -17.00 5.81
C TYR A 267 7.14 -17.45 7.00
N LEU A 268 7.41 -16.56 7.95
CA LEU A 268 8.16 -16.88 9.17
C LEU A 268 7.46 -17.97 10.01
N VAL A 269 6.13 -17.92 10.10
CA VAL A 269 5.35 -18.93 10.85
C VAL A 269 5.23 -20.24 10.09
N ASN A 270 4.78 -20.18 8.84
CA ASN A 270 4.36 -21.36 8.07
C ASN A 270 5.51 -22.04 7.33
N THR A 271 6.61 -21.33 7.04
CA THR A 271 7.78 -21.89 6.34
C THR A 271 8.98 -22.02 7.25
N ALA A 272 9.38 -20.95 7.95
CA ALA A 272 10.53 -21.00 8.87
C ALA A 272 10.19 -21.65 10.23
N GLY A 273 8.93 -21.94 10.52
CA GLY A 273 8.50 -22.60 11.77
C GLY A 273 8.59 -21.71 13.00
N MET A 274 8.67 -20.40 12.84
CA MET A 274 8.76 -19.45 13.94
C MET A 274 7.41 -19.34 14.66
N HIS A 275 7.44 -19.20 15.97
CA HIS A 275 6.21 -19.00 16.75
C HIS A 275 5.51 -17.70 16.34
N ALA A 276 4.17 -17.71 16.22
CA ALA A 276 3.40 -16.59 15.69
C ALA A 276 3.62 -15.26 16.43
N LYS A 277 3.72 -15.30 17.77
CA LYS A 277 4.03 -14.10 18.58
C LYS A 277 5.42 -13.53 18.25
N THR A 278 6.41 -14.38 18.10
CA THR A 278 7.78 -13.99 17.75
C THR A 278 7.82 -13.40 16.33
N ALA A 279 7.17 -14.03 15.37
CA ALA A 279 7.08 -13.52 14.00
C ALA A 279 6.40 -12.15 13.95
N SER A 280 5.30 -11.94 14.69
CA SER A 280 4.62 -10.66 14.80
C SER A 280 5.52 -9.58 15.41
N ASN A 281 6.29 -9.91 16.45
CA ASN A 281 7.23 -8.97 17.07
C ASN A 281 8.36 -8.58 16.12
N VAL A 282 8.95 -9.56 15.41
CA VAL A 282 9.98 -9.31 14.40
C VAL A 282 9.46 -8.38 13.32
N MET A 283 8.27 -8.63 12.79
CA MET A 283 7.66 -7.79 11.76
C MET A 283 7.28 -6.41 12.27
N THR A 284 6.82 -6.28 13.51
CA THR A 284 6.54 -4.99 14.14
C THR A 284 7.79 -4.12 14.20
N CYS A 285 8.90 -4.66 14.69
CA CYS A 285 10.17 -3.95 14.72
C CYS A 285 10.67 -3.61 13.31
N ALA A 286 10.55 -4.56 12.36
CA ALA A 286 10.99 -4.36 10.98
C ALA A 286 10.18 -3.26 10.28
N LEU A 287 8.85 -3.26 10.40
CA LEU A 287 8.00 -2.23 9.81
C LEU A 287 8.22 -0.85 10.44
N PHE A 288 8.50 -0.79 11.75
CA PHE A 288 8.85 0.47 12.40
C PHE A 288 10.12 1.09 11.81
N VAL A 289 11.19 0.30 11.68
CA VAL A 289 12.44 0.75 11.06
C VAL A 289 12.21 1.10 9.58
N TYR A 290 11.45 0.28 8.86
CA TYR A 290 11.11 0.53 7.46
C TYR A 290 10.35 1.85 7.25
N MET A 291 9.41 2.17 8.14
CA MET A 291 8.71 3.45 8.13
C MET A 291 9.67 4.64 8.26
N LEU A 292 10.65 4.56 9.18
CA LEU A 292 11.65 5.59 9.39
C LEU A 292 12.65 5.71 8.21
N MET A 293 12.87 4.65 7.46
CA MET A 293 13.71 4.67 6.26
C MET A 293 13.10 5.50 5.12
N GLN A 294 11.77 5.63 5.04
CA GLN A 294 11.13 6.28 3.89
C GLN A 294 11.59 7.72 3.66
N PRO A 295 11.59 8.63 4.65
CA PRO A 295 12.08 9.99 4.45
C PRO A 295 13.57 10.05 4.09
N LEU A 296 14.38 9.13 4.64
CA LEU A 296 15.82 9.07 4.34
C LEU A 296 16.06 8.70 2.87
N PHE A 297 15.39 7.67 2.36
CA PHE A 297 15.49 7.26 0.96
C PHE A 297 14.83 8.27 0.02
N GLY A 298 13.75 8.93 0.45
CA GLY A 298 13.14 10.04 -0.26
C GLY A 298 14.12 11.21 -0.46
N ALA A 299 14.79 11.63 0.62
CA ALA A 299 15.82 12.65 0.57
C ALA A 299 17.05 12.22 -0.27
N LEU A 300 17.42 10.94 -0.19
CA LEU A 300 18.49 10.38 -1.03
C LEU A 300 18.12 10.49 -2.52
N SER A 301 16.87 10.18 -2.89
CA SER A 301 16.41 10.28 -4.28
C SER A 301 16.42 11.72 -4.81
N ASP A 302 16.26 12.72 -3.95
CA ASP A 302 16.39 14.12 -4.34
C ASP A 302 17.82 14.47 -4.78
N LYS A 303 18.84 13.75 -4.25
CA LYS A 303 20.25 13.93 -4.60
C LYS A 303 20.69 13.09 -5.79
N ILE A 304 20.34 11.80 -5.81
CA ILE A 304 20.82 10.85 -6.84
C ILE A 304 19.92 10.78 -8.10
N GLY A 305 18.71 11.36 -8.02
CA GLY A 305 17.71 11.32 -9.09
C GLY A 305 16.75 10.12 -8.99
N ARG A 306 15.54 10.29 -9.56
CA ARG A 306 14.47 9.28 -9.50
C ARG A 306 14.85 8.00 -10.24
N ARG A 307 15.36 8.17 -11.48
CA ARG A 307 15.79 7.06 -12.32
C ARG A 307 16.88 6.22 -11.66
N THR A 308 17.90 6.86 -11.07
CA THR A 308 18.98 6.16 -10.37
C THR A 308 18.46 5.35 -9.19
N SER A 309 17.56 5.93 -8.39
CA SER A 309 16.91 5.24 -7.27
C SER A 309 16.17 3.98 -7.76
N MET A 310 15.42 4.07 -8.86
CA MET A 310 14.69 2.95 -9.44
C MET A 310 15.61 1.86 -10.02
N ILE A 311 16.73 2.23 -10.61
CA ILE A 311 17.73 1.28 -11.11
C ILE A 311 18.39 0.53 -9.94
N LEU A 312 18.74 1.24 -8.86
CA LEU A 312 19.26 0.62 -7.64
C LEU A 312 18.24 -0.34 -7.02
N PHE A 313 16.97 0.06 -6.91
CA PHE A 313 15.89 -0.82 -6.49
C PHE A 313 15.86 -2.10 -7.31
N GLY A 314 15.76 -1.99 -8.63
CA GLY A 314 15.63 -3.15 -9.51
C GLY A 314 16.87 -4.06 -9.48
N SER A 315 18.07 -3.49 -9.54
CA SER A 315 19.33 -4.27 -9.52
C SER A 315 19.53 -5.01 -8.21
N LEU A 316 19.34 -4.33 -7.08
CA LEU A 316 19.50 -4.96 -5.76
C LEU A 316 18.39 -5.99 -5.48
N SER A 317 17.17 -5.77 -5.96
CA SER A 317 16.07 -6.73 -5.83
C SER A 317 16.35 -8.01 -6.62
N VAL A 318 16.84 -7.89 -7.87
CA VAL A 318 17.19 -9.06 -8.68
C VAL A 318 18.31 -9.88 -8.05
N LEU A 319 19.32 -9.22 -7.49
CA LEU A 319 20.46 -9.90 -6.86
C LEU A 319 20.12 -10.46 -5.48
N GLY A 320 19.28 -9.76 -4.69
CA GLY A 320 19.07 -10.03 -3.27
C GLY A 320 17.88 -10.93 -2.96
N THR A 321 16.85 -10.98 -3.78
CA THR A 321 15.60 -11.69 -3.42
C THR A 321 15.81 -13.17 -3.14
N VAL A 322 16.44 -13.90 -4.06
CA VAL A 322 16.63 -15.35 -3.90
C VAL A 322 17.53 -15.67 -2.70
N PRO A 323 18.72 -15.05 -2.53
CA PRO A 323 19.57 -15.33 -1.36
C PRO A 323 18.88 -15.01 -0.02
N ILE A 324 18.17 -13.88 0.06
CA ILE A 324 17.49 -13.47 1.29
C ILE A 324 16.36 -14.43 1.63
N MET A 325 15.53 -14.83 0.64
CA MET A 325 14.43 -15.78 0.88
C MET A 325 14.94 -17.17 1.28
N HIS A 326 16.03 -17.65 0.70
CA HIS A 326 16.66 -18.90 1.14
C HIS A 326 17.19 -18.79 2.56
N ALA A 327 17.86 -17.70 2.93
CA ALA A 327 18.35 -17.50 4.28
C ALA A 327 17.20 -17.41 5.30
N LEU A 328 16.08 -16.78 4.92
CA LEU A 328 14.89 -16.69 5.78
C LEU A 328 14.17 -18.03 5.95
N LYS A 329 14.22 -18.92 4.96
CA LYS A 329 13.59 -20.24 5.03
C LYS A 329 14.12 -21.08 6.20
N ASP A 330 15.42 -21.02 6.43
CA ASP A 330 16.12 -21.82 7.42
C ASP A 330 16.46 -21.02 8.71
N VAL A 331 15.92 -19.80 8.85
CA VAL A 331 16.22 -18.93 9.98
C VAL A 331 15.56 -19.42 11.27
N SER A 332 16.35 -19.62 12.30
CA SER A 332 15.87 -19.95 13.65
C SER A 332 15.92 -18.76 14.62
N SER A 333 16.84 -17.83 14.41
CA SER A 333 17.04 -16.67 15.28
C SER A 333 16.11 -15.51 14.86
N PRO A 334 15.31 -14.96 15.80
CA PRO A 334 14.49 -13.77 15.54
C PRO A 334 15.33 -12.55 15.12
N VAL A 335 16.52 -12.38 15.67
CA VAL A 335 17.44 -11.29 15.34
C VAL A 335 17.96 -11.44 13.90
N ALA A 336 18.34 -12.66 13.50
CA ALA A 336 18.78 -12.92 12.13
C ALA A 336 17.64 -12.68 11.13
N ALA A 337 16.43 -13.11 11.46
CA ALA A 337 15.24 -12.82 10.63
C ALA A 337 15.01 -11.32 10.49
N PHE A 338 15.07 -10.57 11.58
CA PHE A 338 14.94 -9.11 11.58
C PHE A 338 15.98 -8.46 10.66
N VAL A 339 17.26 -8.81 10.78
CA VAL A 339 18.33 -8.23 9.97
C VAL A 339 18.11 -8.53 8.48
N LEU A 340 17.79 -9.77 8.11
CA LEU A 340 17.53 -10.17 6.73
C LEU A 340 16.33 -9.40 6.14
N ILE A 341 15.26 -9.24 6.90
CA ILE A 341 14.07 -8.50 6.49
C ILE A 341 14.40 -7.01 6.33
N ILE A 342 15.18 -6.41 7.25
CA ILE A 342 15.60 -5.00 7.13
C ILE A 342 16.45 -4.78 5.88
N VAL A 343 17.36 -5.68 5.54
CA VAL A 343 18.15 -5.59 4.29
C VAL A 343 17.21 -5.60 3.07
N ALA A 344 16.24 -6.51 3.04
CA ALA A 344 15.25 -6.56 1.96
C ALA A 344 14.41 -5.27 1.90
N LEU A 345 13.92 -4.78 3.03
CA LEU A 345 13.10 -3.57 3.11
C LEU A 345 13.90 -2.29 2.77
N ALA A 346 15.21 -2.26 3.07
CA ALA A 346 16.10 -1.18 2.62
C ALA A 346 16.19 -1.14 1.08
N ILE A 347 16.30 -2.29 0.43
CA ILE A 347 16.27 -2.39 -1.04
C ILE A 347 14.94 -1.88 -1.58
N VAL A 348 13.83 -2.29 -0.99
CA VAL A 348 12.47 -1.87 -1.40
C VAL A 348 12.26 -0.38 -1.18
N SER A 349 12.92 0.24 -0.18
CA SER A 349 12.81 1.67 0.14
C SER A 349 13.27 2.58 -1.00
N PHE A 350 14.17 2.14 -1.88
CA PHE A 350 14.54 2.90 -3.09
C PHE A 350 13.35 3.16 -4.01
N TYR A 351 12.38 2.25 -4.04
CA TYR A 351 11.13 2.38 -4.79
C TYR A 351 10.04 3.05 -3.96
N THR A 352 9.76 2.55 -2.75
CA THR A 352 8.58 2.95 -1.99
C THR A 352 8.62 4.41 -1.55
N SER A 353 9.79 4.92 -1.20
CA SER A 353 9.95 6.32 -0.77
C SER A 353 9.53 7.35 -1.83
N ILE A 354 9.63 7.01 -3.11
CA ILE A 354 9.29 7.89 -4.23
C ILE A 354 8.15 7.36 -5.11
N SER A 355 7.52 6.27 -4.71
CA SER A 355 6.53 5.55 -5.53
C SER A 355 5.38 6.45 -6.00
N GLY A 356 4.82 7.27 -5.10
CA GLY A 356 3.78 8.23 -5.45
C GLY A 356 4.28 9.33 -6.36
N LEU A 357 5.42 9.91 -6.01
CA LEU A 357 6.01 11.05 -6.71
C LEU A 357 6.39 10.70 -8.16
N ILE A 358 7.11 9.60 -8.37
CA ILE A 358 7.55 9.21 -9.71
C ILE A 358 6.38 8.98 -10.66
N LYS A 359 5.26 8.47 -10.15
CA LYS A 359 4.02 8.30 -10.92
C LYS A 359 3.37 9.64 -11.22
N ALA A 360 3.29 10.53 -10.24
CA ALA A 360 2.68 11.86 -10.40
C ALA A 360 3.46 12.73 -11.39
N GLU A 361 4.79 12.62 -11.42
CA GLU A 361 5.66 13.32 -12.36
C GLU A 361 5.42 12.90 -13.83
N MET A 362 4.84 11.71 -14.08
CA MET A 362 4.64 11.17 -15.44
C MET A 362 3.33 11.59 -16.10
N PHE A 363 2.38 12.16 -15.36
CA PHE A 363 1.06 12.55 -15.88
C PHE A 363 0.81 14.05 -15.78
N PRO A 364 0.16 14.66 -16.80
CA PRO A 364 -0.23 16.06 -16.72
C PRO A 364 -1.38 16.27 -15.70
N PRO A 365 -1.54 17.49 -15.18
CA PRO A 365 -2.47 17.78 -14.07
C PRO A 365 -3.91 17.30 -14.29
N GLU A 366 -4.41 17.35 -15.51
CA GLU A 366 -5.80 17.02 -15.85
C GLU A 366 -6.17 15.55 -15.67
N VAL A 367 -5.18 14.66 -15.82
CA VAL A 367 -5.37 13.21 -15.71
C VAL A 367 -4.43 12.56 -14.70
N ARG A 368 -3.75 13.37 -13.89
CA ARG A 368 -2.72 12.88 -12.95
C ARG A 368 -3.30 11.91 -11.92
N ALA A 369 -4.36 12.31 -11.21
CA ALA A 369 -4.94 11.47 -10.18
C ALA A 369 -5.48 10.14 -10.74
N MET A 370 -6.18 10.18 -11.87
CA MET A 370 -6.66 8.96 -12.53
C MET A 370 -5.50 8.15 -13.13
N GLY A 371 -4.52 8.80 -13.78
CA GLY A 371 -3.37 8.12 -14.36
C GLY A 371 -2.54 7.39 -13.31
N VAL A 372 -2.23 8.04 -12.19
CA VAL A 372 -1.52 7.45 -11.05
C VAL A 372 -2.35 6.33 -10.41
N GLY A 373 -3.63 6.61 -10.11
CA GLY A 373 -4.50 5.67 -9.41
C GLY A 373 -4.78 4.42 -10.23
N LEU A 374 -5.16 4.56 -11.49
CA LEU A 374 -5.53 3.43 -12.35
C LEU A 374 -4.32 2.55 -12.69
N SER A 375 -3.18 3.14 -13.08
CA SER A 375 -1.97 2.36 -13.40
C SER A 375 -1.43 1.62 -12.17
N TYR A 376 -1.42 2.26 -11.00
CA TYR A 376 -1.08 1.61 -9.74
C TYR A 376 -2.06 0.49 -9.40
N ALA A 377 -3.37 0.74 -9.51
CA ALA A 377 -4.40 -0.24 -9.17
C ALA A 377 -4.32 -1.50 -10.04
N VAL A 378 -4.08 -1.34 -11.35
CA VAL A 378 -3.89 -2.47 -12.27
C VAL A 378 -2.66 -3.30 -11.89
N ALA A 379 -1.50 -2.66 -11.74
CA ALA A 379 -0.27 -3.37 -11.37
C ALA A 379 -0.39 -4.03 -9.99
N ASN A 380 -0.98 -3.32 -9.03
CA ASN A 380 -1.12 -3.79 -7.67
C ASN A 380 -2.15 -4.92 -7.56
N ALA A 381 -3.23 -4.90 -8.34
CA ALA A 381 -4.20 -5.99 -8.40
C ALA A 381 -3.57 -7.29 -8.94
N LEU A 382 -2.79 -7.17 -10.00
CA LEU A 382 -2.19 -8.34 -10.66
C LEU A 382 -1.00 -8.93 -9.90
N PHE A 383 -0.15 -8.09 -9.31
CA PHE A 383 1.13 -8.51 -8.73
C PHE A 383 1.19 -8.32 -7.21
N GLY A 384 0.72 -7.21 -6.68
CA GLY A 384 0.77 -6.93 -5.25
C GLY A 384 -0.23 -7.77 -4.45
N GLY A 385 -1.51 -7.67 -4.79
CA GLY A 385 -2.59 -8.38 -4.10
C GLY A 385 -2.55 -9.89 -4.26
N SER A 386 -2.00 -10.38 -5.36
CA SER A 386 -1.82 -11.81 -5.62
C SER A 386 -0.56 -12.41 -5.00
N ALA A 387 0.38 -11.58 -4.49
CA ALA A 387 1.69 -12.04 -4.03
C ALA A 387 1.60 -13.18 -3.01
N GLU A 388 0.78 -13.01 -1.98
CA GLU A 388 0.59 -14.01 -0.93
C GLU A 388 -0.10 -15.27 -1.47
N TYR A 389 -1.12 -15.12 -2.31
CA TYR A 389 -1.79 -16.27 -2.94
C TYR A 389 -0.83 -17.08 -3.80
N VAL A 390 -0.06 -16.43 -4.66
CA VAL A 390 0.92 -17.10 -5.53
C VAL A 390 2.01 -17.80 -4.71
N ALA A 391 2.50 -17.16 -3.64
CA ALA A 391 3.48 -17.76 -2.73
C ALA A 391 2.95 -19.04 -2.08
N LEU A 392 1.75 -18.97 -1.50
CA LEU A 392 1.12 -20.10 -0.84
C LEU A 392 0.70 -21.20 -1.82
N TRP A 393 0.32 -20.83 -3.05
CA TRP A 393 0.04 -21.81 -4.11
C TRP A 393 1.30 -22.61 -4.49
N PHE A 394 2.43 -21.94 -4.73
CA PHE A 394 3.69 -22.63 -5.00
C PHE A 394 4.10 -23.52 -3.82
N LYS A 395 3.87 -23.08 -2.58
CA LYS A 395 4.11 -23.91 -1.39
C LYS A 395 3.20 -25.15 -1.38
N SER A 396 1.92 -25.01 -1.69
CA SER A 396 0.95 -26.11 -1.68
C SER A 396 1.26 -27.19 -2.70
N VAL A 397 1.90 -26.84 -3.82
CA VAL A 397 2.36 -27.79 -4.85
C VAL A 397 3.80 -28.27 -4.64
N GLY A 398 4.42 -27.95 -3.49
CA GLY A 398 5.78 -28.41 -3.14
C GLY A 398 6.92 -27.69 -3.87
N SER A 399 6.66 -26.54 -4.48
CA SER A 399 7.64 -25.78 -5.29
C SER A 399 7.84 -24.34 -4.78
N GLU A 400 7.93 -24.17 -3.47
CA GLU A 400 8.00 -22.86 -2.82
C GLU A 400 9.12 -21.96 -3.34
N THR A 401 10.29 -22.51 -3.67
CA THR A 401 11.43 -21.75 -4.21
C THR A 401 11.15 -21.12 -5.58
N THR A 402 10.19 -21.65 -6.34
CA THR A 402 9.75 -21.06 -7.61
C THR A 402 9.16 -19.67 -7.41
N PHE A 403 8.54 -19.41 -6.26
CA PHE A 403 8.05 -18.08 -5.91
C PHE A 403 9.20 -17.05 -5.81
N TYR A 404 10.36 -17.43 -5.28
CA TYR A 404 11.51 -16.51 -5.17
C TYR A 404 11.99 -16.06 -6.56
N TRP A 405 12.03 -16.99 -7.51
CA TRP A 405 12.39 -16.69 -8.90
C TRP A 405 11.30 -15.90 -9.62
N TYR A 406 10.03 -16.15 -9.32
CA TYR A 406 8.90 -15.34 -9.82
C TYR A 406 9.05 -13.87 -9.39
N VAL A 407 9.30 -13.61 -8.11
CA VAL A 407 9.53 -12.25 -7.60
C VAL A 407 10.74 -11.61 -8.29
N THR A 408 11.84 -12.35 -8.42
CA THR A 408 13.06 -11.89 -9.11
C THR A 408 12.80 -11.54 -10.57
N ALA A 409 12.05 -12.37 -11.29
CA ALA A 409 11.72 -12.12 -12.70
C ALA A 409 10.89 -10.86 -12.89
N ILE A 410 9.89 -10.62 -12.04
CA ILE A 410 9.07 -9.40 -12.11
C ILE A 410 9.88 -8.16 -11.68
N CYS A 411 10.80 -8.29 -10.72
CA CYS A 411 11.75 -7.22 -10.39
C CYS A 411 12.72 -6.92 -11.56
N ALA A 412 13.12 -7.93 -12.34
CA ALA A 412 13.90 -7.72 -13.55
C ALA A 412 13.13 -6.93 -14.61
N VAL A 413 11.82 -7.18 -14.77
CA VAL A 413 10.96 -6.35 -15.64
C VAL A 413 10.95 -4.91 -15.14
N ALA A 414 10.78 -4.68 -13.83
CA ALA A 414 10.83 -3.34 -13.24
C ALA A 414 12.18 -2.65 -13.48
N LEU A 415 13.28 -3.38 -13.41
CA LEU A 415 14.65 -2.89 -13.72
C LEU A 415 14.76 -2.44 -15.18
N ILE A 416 14.31 -3.27 -16.12
CA ILE A 416 14.36 -2.97 -17.56
C ILE A 416 13.53 -1.71 -17.87
N VAL A 417 12.34 -1.61 -17.31
CA VAL A 417 11.45 -0.44 -17.47
C VAL A 417 12.11 0.81 -16.90
N SER A 418 12.69 0.71 -15.70
CA SER A 418 13.38 1.82 -15.03
C SER A 418 14.61 2.29 -15.78
N TRP A 419 15.31 1.35 -16.42
CA TRP A 419 16.50 1.67 -17.23
C TRP A 419 16.14 2.40 -18.53
N ARG A 420 15.03 2.00 -19.18
CA ARG A 420 14.51 2.65 -20.40
C ARG A 420 13.79 3.96 -20.16
N MET A 421 13.30 4.16 -18.95
CA MET A 421 12.55 5.35 -18.56
C MET A 421 13.45 6.59 -18.59
N ARG A 422 12.93 7.72 -19.08
CA ARG A 422 13.55 9.03 -18.91
C ARG A 422 13.41 9.47 -17.46
N ASP A 423 14.34 10.33 -16.98
CA ASP A 423 14.28 10.76 -15.58
C ASP A 423 13.10 11.73 -15.36
N PRO A 424 12.04 11.32 -14.63
CA PRO A 424 10.85 12.15 -14.46
C PRO A 424 11.14 13.47 -13.70
N ALA A 425 12.18 13.51 -12.87
CA ALA A 425 12.58 14.74 -12.18
C ALA A 425 13.07 15.83 -13.15
N LYS A 426 13.61 15.42 -14.31
CA LYS A 426 14.13 16.33 -15.35
C LYS A 426 13.13 16.64 -16.45
N GLU A 427 12.29 15.69 -16.83
CA GLU A 427 11.39 15.75 -17.97
C GLU A 427 9.91 15.65 -17.59
N GLY A 428 9.58 15.43 -16.31
CA GLY A 428 8.21 15.24 -15.83
C GLY A 428 7.41 16.53 -15.70
N TYR A 429 6.08 16.39 -15.67
CA TYR A 429 5.13 17.50 -15.64
C TYR A 429 5.21 18.36 -14.36
N LEU A 430 5.57 17.79 -13.21
CA LEU A 430 5.71 18.56 -11.96
C LEU A 430 6.91 19.54 -11.95
N ARG A 431 7.83 19.44 -12.91
CA ARG A 431 9.00 20.32 -12.98
C ARG A 431 8.64 21.79 -13.06
N HIS A 432 7.55 22.12 -13.74
CA HIS A 432 7.10 23.49 -14.00
C HIS A 432 6.11 24.03 -12.95
N GLU A 433 5.71 23.18 -12.00
CA GLU A 433 4.82 23.57 -10.90
C GLU A 433 5.65 24.10 -9.70
N PRO A 434 5.12 25.11 -8.98
CA PRO A 434 5.83 25.77 -7.89
C PRO A 434 6.17 24.88 -6.71
#